data_8ee7f5499e44b7f299d3afe6a8bff7c1
#
_entry.id   8ee7f5499e44b7f299d3afe6a8bff7c1
#
_cell.length_a   1.000
_cell.length_b   1.000
_cell.length_c   1.000
_cell.angle_alpha   90.00
_cell.angle_beta   90.00
_cell.angle_gamma   90.00
#
_symmetry.space_group_name_H-M   'P 1'
#
loop_
_entity.id
_entity.type
_entity.pdbx_description
1 polymer ?
#
loop_
_entity_poly.entity_id
_entity_poly.type
_entity_poly.pdbx_seq_one_letter_code
_entity_poly.pdbx_strand_id
1 'polypeptide(L)'
;MTQSVTSSVPATVVIYSGGMDSYTVLHRALREGLAVHALSFDYGQRHARELEVAAKVCRQLGVPHQVVDIRAIHDLIDNSALTDASRDMPEGDYGSDNLSATVVPNRNMILLSLAIAKAVNIGAGRVDYGAHGGDHVLYPDCRPEFVERMNAVAGIANFEPVRINAPYLGSTKADILADGLAMGLDYADTWTCYLGQELACGRCGSCRERLAAFAANGATDPLGYLQRPVPAATAQRPETAAIQQPEAGFQDRHDV
;
A
#
# COMPACT_ATOMS: atom_id res chain seq x y z
N MET A 1 25.69 1.66 -39.30
CA MET A 1 25.79 0.86 -38.07
C MET A 1 24.41 0.88 -37.45
N THR A 2 23.62 -0.15 -37.69
CA THR A 2 22.29 -0.36 -37.10
C THR A 2 22.49 -0.82 -35.66
N GLN A 3 22.26 0.06 -34.69
CA GLN A 3 22.14 -0.34 -33.28
C GLN A 3 20.91 -1.24 -33.17
N SER A 4 21.12 -2.51 -32.86
CA SER A 4 20.05 -3.40 -32.44
C SER A 4 19.52 -2.87 -31.12
N VAL A 5 18.33 -2.27 -31.12
CA VAL A 5 17.58 -1.95 -29.93
C VAL A 5 17.16 -3.29 -29.33
N THR A 6 17.96 -3.79 -28.40
CA THR A 6 17.49 -4.86 -27.52
C THR A 6 16.37 -4.26 -26.66
N SER A 7 15.13 -4.60 -26.99
CA SER A 7 13.96 -4.26 -26.20
C SER A 7 14.16 -4.89 -24.79
N SER A 8 14.69 -4.09 -23.87
CA SER A 8 14.74 -4.50 -22.47
C SER A 8 13.31 -4.57 -21.93
N VAL A 9 13.00 -5.61 -21.17
CA VAL A 9 11.72 -5.73 -20.46
C VAL A 9 11.50 -4.48 -19.61
N PRO A 10 10.35 -3.80 -19.74
CA PRO A 10 10.08 -2.61 -18.91
C PRO A 10 10.18 -2.94 -17.43
N ALA A 11 10.87 -2.08 -16.67
CA ALA A 11 11.09 -2.30 -15.24
C ALA A 11 10.17 -1.41 -14.39
N THR A 12 9.82 -1.92 -13.20
CA THR A 12 9.09 -1.17 -12.18
C THR A 12 9.70 -1.38 -10.80
N VAL A 13 9.59 -0.36 -9.94
CA VAL A 13 9.82 -0.48 -8.51
C VAL A 13 8.47 -0.66 -7.82
N VAL A 14 8.29 -1.73 -7.07
CA VAL A 14 7.08 -1.96 -6.27
C VAL A 14 7.40 -1.66 -4.81
N ILE A 15 6.67 -0.71 -4.20
CA ILE A 15 6.69 -0.52 -2.75
C ILE A 15 5.98 -1.72 -2.14
N TYR A 16 6.75 -2.61 -1.54
CA TYR A 16 6.28 -3.89 -1.03
C TYR A 16 6.51 -4.01 0.48
N SER A 17 5.43 -3.92 1.25
CA SER A 17 5.50 -4.00 2.71
C SER A 17 5.47 -5.45 3.27
N GLY A 18 5.02 -6.43 2.48
CA GLY A 18 4.68 -7.77 2.96
C GLY A 18 3.22 -7.92 3.35
N GLY A 19 2.43 -6.83 3.31
CA GLY A 19 0.99 -6.82 3.49
C GLY A 19 0.24 -7.30 2.25
N MET A 20 -1.04 -7.71 2.45
CA MET A 20 -1.86 -8.32 1.39
C MET A 20 -2.06 -7.42 0.15
N ASP A 21 -2.21 -6.11 0.34
CA ASP A 21 -2.47 -5.17 -0.76
C ASP A 21 -1.24 -5.05 -1.65
N SER A 22 -0.08 -4.77 -1.06
CA SER A 22 1.20 -4.68 -1.78
C SER A 22 1.64 -6.01 -2.38
N TYR A 23 1.25 -7.15 -1.77
CA TYR A 23 1.45 -8.48 -2.31
C TYR A 23 0.68 -8.67 -3.63
N THR A 24 -0.57 -8.25 -3.67
CA THR A 24 -1.39 -8.30 -4.89
C THR A 24 -0.82 -7.38 -5.98
N VAL A 25 -0.36 -6.16 -5.61
CA VAL A 25 0.32 -5.24 -6.54
C VAL A 25 1.58 -5.86 -7.13
N LEU A 26 2.41 -6.50 -6.29
CA LEU A 26 3.64 -7.17 -6.72
C LEU A 26 3.35 -8.25 -7.77
N HIS A 27 2.40 -9.13 -7.49
CA HIS A 27 2.01 -10.21 -8.39
C HIS A 27 1.37 -9.71 -9.69
N ARG A 28 0.58 -8.63 -9.61
CA ARG A 28 0.02 -7.96 -10.78
C ARG A 28 1.13 -7.44 -11.70
N ALA A 29 2.12 -6.73 -11.15
CA ALA A 29 3.26 -6.24 -11.94
C ALA A 29 4.05 -7.37 -12.61
N LEU A 30 4.26 -8.50 -11.91
CA LEU A 30 4.89 -9.69 -12.48
C LEU A 30 4.07 -10.29 -13.63
N ARG A 31 2.74 -10.33 -13.49
CA ARG A 31 1.84 -10.83 -14.55
C ARG A 31 1.77 -9.90 -15.77
N GLU A 32 1.97 -8.61 -15.58
CA GLU A 32 2.13 -7.66 -16.68
C GLU A 32 3.45 -7.88 -17.45
N GLY A 33 4.30 -8.81 -17.01
CA GLY A 33 5.58 -9.11 -17.65
C GLY A 33 6.68 -8.10 -17.35
N LEU A 34 6.55 -7.32 -16.28
CA LEU A 34 7.54 -6.31 -15.90
C LEU A 34 8.72 -6.94 -15.16
N ALA A 35 9.90 -6.36 -15.32
CA ALA A 35 11.05 -6.62 -14.46
C ALA A 35 10.84 -5.88 -13.13
N VAL A 36 10.41 -6.62 -12.10
CA VAL A 36 10.04 -6.05 -10.80
C VAL A 36 11.23 -5.96 -9.88
N HIS A 37 11.40 -4.80 -9.22
CA HIS A 37 12.27 -4.57 -8.08
C HIS A 37 11.43 -4.20 -6.86
N ALA A 38 11.41 -5.05 -5.85
CA ALA A 38 10.67 -4.79 -4.61
C ALA A 38 11.48 -3.89 -3.66
N LEU A 39 10.80 -2.89 -3.09
CA LEU A 39 11.39 -1.96 -2.14
C LEU A 39 10.55 -1.92 -0.87
N SER A 40 11.13 -2.30 0.25
CA SER A 40 10.54 -2.21 1.59
C SER A 40 11.24 -1.14 2.42
N PHE A 41 10.56 -0.63 3.44
CA PHE A 41 11.09 0.43 4.29
C PHE A 41 11.02 0.04 5.76
N ASP A 42 12.15 0.18 6.45
CA ASP A 42 12.21 0.14 7.91
C ASP A 42 12.26 1.58 8.44
N TYR A 43 11.12 2.05 8.98
CA TYR A 43 10.99 3.38 9.60
C TYR A 43 10.77 3.29 11.14
N GLY A 44 11.07 2.11 11.72
CA GLY A 44 10.85 1.84 13.14
C GLY A 44 9.42 1.43 13.47
N GLN A 45 8.67 0.88 12.52
CA GLN A 45 7.30 0.40 12.73
C GLN A 45 7.26 -0.81 13.67
N ARG A 46 6.23 -0.86 14.51
CA ARG A 46 6.01 -1.96 15.48
C ARG A 46 5.85 -3.33 14.82
N HIS A 47 5.33 -3.37 13.60
CA HIS A 47 5.05 -4.58 12.83
C HIS A 47 6.18 -4.95 11.85
N ALA A 48 7.44 -4.79 12.27
CA ALA A 48 8.61 -5.11 11.44
C ALA A 48 8.64 -6.56 10.90
N ARG A 49 7.81 -7.47 11.46
CA ARG A 49 7.59 -8.82 10.93
C ARG A 49 7.19 -8.84 9.46
N GLU A 50 6.49 -7.81 8.99
CA GLU A 50 6.14 -7.69 7.57
C GLU A 50 7.38 -7.66 6.66
N LEU A 51 8.52 -7.10 7.12
CA LEU A 51 9.76 -7.05 6.36
C LEU A 51 10.37 -8.45 6.16
N GLU A 52 10.27 -9.32 7.17
CA GLU A 52 10.72 -10.72 7.07
C GLU A 52 9.87 -11.49 6.06
N VAL A 53 8.55 -11.27 6.12
CA VAL A 53 7.59 -11.84 5.16
C VAL A 53 7.88 -11.35 3.76
N ALA A 54 8.10 -10.05 3.56
CA ALA A 54 8.46 -9.46 2.27
C ALA A 54 9.74 -10.08 1.70
N ALA A 55 10.78 -10.20 2.53
CA ALA A 55 12.04 -10.81 2.11
C ALA A 55 11.89 -12.30 1.74
N LYS A 56 11.05 -13.06 2.48
CA LYS A 56 10.74 -14.46 2.17
C LYS A 56 10.09 -14.58 0.80
N VAL A 57 9.01 -13.85 0.58
CA VAL A 57 8.25 -13.88 -0.69
C VAL A 57 9.11 -13.47 -1.88
N CYS A 58 9.87 -12.39 -1.76
CA CYS A 58 10.75 -11.96 -2.86
C CYS A 58 11.80 -13.02 -3.22
N ARG A 59 12.38 -13.72 -2.22
CA ARG A 59 13.28 -14.86 -2.48
C ARG A 59 12.59 -16.00 -3.21
N GLN A 60 11.35 -16.36 -2.82
CA GLN A 60 10.59 -17.42 -3.47
C GLN A 60 10.26 -17.09 -4.92
N LEU A 61 9.96 -15.82 -5.21
CA LEU A 61 9.62 -15.33 -6.55
C LEU A 61 10.85 -15.00 -7.43
N GLY A 62 12.07 -15.02 -6.86
CA GLY A 62 13.27 -14.56 -7.55
C GLY A 62 13.27 -13.05 -7.85
N VAL A 63 12.51 -12.25 -7.10
CA VAL A 63 12.40 -10.81 -7.26
C VAL A 63 13.52 -10.10 -6.47
N PRO A 64 14.34 -9.25 -7.10
CA PRO A 64 15.28 -8.39 -6.39
C PRO A 64 14.58 -7.57 -5.32
N HIS A 65 15.04 -7.66 -4.07
CA HIS A 65 14.43 -6.99 -2.94
C HIS A 65 15.46 -6.17 -2.16
N GLN A 66 15.10 -4.95 -1.81
CA GLN A 66 15.90 -4.08 -0.96
C GLN A 66 15.04 -3.55 0.20
N VAL A 67 15.55 -3.66 1.43
CA VAL A 67 15.00 -2.94 2.58
C VAL A 67 15.81 -1.66 2.76
N VAL A 68 15.12 -0.53 2.77
CA VAL A 68 15.71 0.79 3.02
C VAL A 68 15.50 1.14 4.48
N ASP A 69 16.59 1.30 5.22
CA ASP A 69 16.56 1.76 6.60
C ASP A 69 16.43 3.28 6.63
N ILE A 70 15.27 3.77 7.08
CA ILE A 70 14.97 5.19 7.27
C ILE A 70 14.66 5.51 8.74
N ARG A 71 15.10 4.68 9.68
CA ARG A 71 14.92 4.92 11.13
C ARG A 71 15.54 6.22 11.61
N ALA A 72 16.51 6.76 10.85
CA ALA A 72 17.10 8.07 11.14
C ALA A 72 16.11 9.23 11.13
N ILE A 73 14.93 9.07 10.48
CA ILE A 73 13.87 10.08 10.48
C ILE A 73 12.77 9.78 11.50
N HIS A 74 12.95 8.77 12.37
CA HIS A 74 11.93 8.31 13.31
C HIS A 74 11.35 9.45 14.15
N ASP A 75 12.20 10.30 14.72
CA ASP A 75 11.80 11.44 15.56
C ASP A 75 10.95 12.49 14.81
N LEU A 76 10.91 12.44 13.47
CA LEU A 76 10.07 13.33 12.66
C LEU A 76 8.66 12.73 12.41
N ILE A 77 8.47 11.43 12.66
CA ILE A 77 7.25 10.67 12.31
C ILE A 77 6.77 9.78 13.46
N ASP A 78 7.24 10.00 14.68
CA ASP A 78 6.94 9.19 15.87
C ASP A 78 5.56 9.46 16.48
N ASN A 79 4.82 10.45 15.99
CA ASN A 79 3.49 10.81 16.48
C ASN A 79 2.37 9.84 16.01
N SER A 80 2.65 8.53 15.99
CA SER A 80 1.70 7.51 15.56
C SER A 80 1.80 6.26 16.43
N ALA A 81 0.67 5.61 16.68
CA ALA A 81 0.64 4.31 17.36
C ALA A 81 1.37 3.20 16.57
N LEU A 82 1.67 3.41 15.29
CA LEU A 82 2.47 2.49 14.47
C LEU A 82 3.97 2.64 14.70
N THR A 83 4.44 3.80 15.14
CA THR A 83 5.86 4.11 15.35
C THR A 83 6.22 4.27 16.81
N ASP A 84 5.30 4.70 17.66
CA ASP A 84 5.50 4.86 19.10
C ASP A 84 4.92 3.68 19.89
N ALA A 85 5.79 2.85 20.46
CA ALA A 85 5.40 1.67 21.24
C ALA A 85 4.75 2.01 22.59
N SER A 86 4.87 3.24 23.09
CA SER A 86 4.24 3.71 24.33
C SER A 86 2.74 4.00 24.15
N ARG A 87 2.28 4.15 22.90
CA ARG A 87 0.88 4.38 22.57
C ARG A 87 0.11 3.07 22.42
N ASP A 88 -1.10 3.05 22.94
CA ASP A 88 -2.00 1.91 22.73
C ASP A 88 -2.39 1.80 21.25
N MET A 89 -2.42 0.56 20.75
CA MET A 89 -2.92 0.29 19.40
C MET A 89 -4.44 0.38 19.40
N PRO A 90 -5.04 1.29 18.61
CA PRO A 90 -6.48 1.41 18.56
C PRO A 90 -7.12 0.12 18.02
N GLU A 91 -8.25 -0.24 18.64
CA GLU A 91 -9.10 -1.35 18.23
C GLU A 91 -10.36 -0.82 17.55
N GLY A 92 -10.95 -1.59 16.65
CA GLY A 92 -12.20 -1.22 16.00
C GLY A 92 -12.14 -1.23 14.48
N ASP A 93 -13.23 -0.82 13.86
CA ASP A 93 -13.37 -0.78 12.40
C ASP A 93 -12.72 0.48 11.80
N TYR A 94 -12.29 0.40 10.54
CA TYR A 94 -11.82 1.55 9.79
C TYR A 94 -12.92 2.63 9.71
N GLY A 95 -12.52 3.88 9.97
CA GLY A 95 -13.42 5.02 10.02
C GLY A 95 -13.83 5.45 11.43
N SER A 96 -13.40 4.75 12.49
CA SER A 96 -13.54 5.23 13.87
C SER A 96 -12.50 6.32 14.17
N ASP A 97 -12.88 7.35 14.94
CA ASP A 97 -12.03 8.51 15.24
C ASP A 97 -10.69 8.15 15.90
N ASN A 98 -10.66 7.03 16.64
CA ASN A 98 -9.46 6.54 17.30
C ASN A 98 -8.38 6.04 16.33
N LEU A 99 -8.74 5.65 15.10
CA LEU A 99 -7.79 5.15 14.11
C LEU A 99 -6.89 6.26 13.53
N SER A 100 -7.25 7.54 13.70
CA SER A 100 -6.38 8.65 13.34
C SER A 100 -5.01 8.57 14.05
N ALA A 101 -4.95 7.90 15.22
CA ALA A 101 -3.71 7.62 15.93
C ALA A 101 -2.74 6.70 15.16
N THR A 102 -3.19 6.00 14.12
CA THR A 102 -2.34 5.15 13.25
C THR A 102 -1.74 5.89 12.06
N VAL A 103 -2.12 7.15 11.84
CA VAL A 103 -1.58 7.96 10.74
C VAL A 103 -0.13 8.32 11.05
N VAL A 104 0.79 7.86 10.21
CA VAL A 104 2.19 8.27 10.23
C VAL A 104 2.31 9.50 9.33
N PRO A 105 2.75 10.66 9.86
CA PRO A 105 2.79 11.89 9.07
C PRO A 105 3.58 11.74 7.78
N ASN A 106 2.98 12.15 6.66
CA ASN A 106 3.64 12.25 5.36
C ASN A 106 4.29 10.94 4.85
N ARG A 107 3.87 9.79 5.36
CA ARG A 107 4.54 8.51 5.12
C ARG A 107 4.63 8.17 3.63
N ASN A 108 3.50 8.16 2.92
CA ASN A 108 3.50 7.74 1.53
C ASN A 108 4.28 8.72 0.62
N MET A 109 4.30 10.02 0.93
CA MET A 109 5.13 10.97 0.16
C MET A 109 6.61 10.68 0.33
N ILE A 110 7.07 10.38 1.56
CA ILE A 110 8.46 9.99 1.84
C ILE A 110 8.82 8.70 1.09
N LEU A 111 8.00 7.66 1.24
CA LEU A 111 8.26 6.36 0.63
C LEU A 111 8.25 6.44 -0.90
N LEU A 112 7.31 7.17 -1.49
CA LEU A 112 7.23 7.39 -2.94
C LEU A 112 8.46 8.16 -3.45
N SER A 113 8.91 9.20 -2.75
CA SER A 113 10.10 9.96 -3.14
C SER A 113 11.34 9.08 -3.21
N LEU A 114 11.53 8.20 -2.22
CA LEU A 114 12.65 7.24 -2.20
C LEU A 114 12.50 6.16 -3.30
N ALA A 115 11.29 5.68 -3.54
CA ALA A 115 11.01 4.71 -4.59
C ALA A 115 11.23 5.30 -6.00
N ILE A 116 10.88 6.58 -6.22
CA ILE A 116 11.18 7.31 -7.47
C ILE A 116 12.69 7.40 -7.67
N ALA A 117 13.45 7.79 -6.63
CA ALA A 117 14.90 7.83 -6.71
C ALA A 117 15.50 6.46 -7.06
N LYS A 118 14.97 5.37 -6.46
CA LYS A 118 15.37 4.01 -6.82
C LYS A 118 15.03 3.66 -8.26
N ALA A 119 13.84 4.04 -8.73
CA ALA A 119 13.39 3.80 -10.11
C ALA A 119 14.34 4.47 -11.12
N VAL A 120 14.66 5.74 -10.92
CA VAL A 120 15.63 6.47 -11.74
C VAL A 120 17.00 5.77 -11.74
N ASN A 121 17.49 5.38 -10.56
CA ASN A 121 18.80 4.75 -10.43
C ASN A 121 18.94 3.41 -11.18
N ILE A 122 17.84 2.68 -11.37
CA ILE A 122 17.84 1.39 -12.09
C ILE A 122 17.28 1.49 -13.51
N GLY A 123 16.93 2.68 -13.97
CA GLY A 123 16.31 2.90 -15.28
C GLY A 123 14.86 2.40 -15.39
N ALA A 124 14.14 2.28 -14.26
CA ALA A 124 12.72 1.94 -14.25
C ALA A 124 11.86 3.20 -14.44
N GLY A 125 10.93 3.15 -15.39
CA GLY A 125 10.01 4.27 -15.67
C GLY A 125 8.74 4.27 -14.82
N ARG A 126 8.60 3.35 -13.84
CA ARG A 126 7.36 3.19 -13.07
C ARG A 126 7.65 2.83 -11.61
N VAL A 127 6.79 3.34 -10.73
CA VAL A 127 6.68 2.95 -9.32
C VAL A 127 5.26 2.49 -9.06
N ASP A 128 5.08 1.29 -8.50
CA ASP A 128 3.79 0.76 -8.10
C ASP A 128 3.65 0.75 -6.58
N TYR A 129 2.46 1.11 -6.07
CA TYR A 129 2.16 0.99 -4.66
C TYR A 129 0.68 0.68 -4.37
N GLY A 130 0.39 0.19 -3.17
CA GLY A 130 -0.88 -0.43 -2.80
C GLY A 130 -1.89 0.51 -2.16
N ALA A 131 -1.96 1.80 -2.53
CA ALA A 131 -3.05 2.66 -2.07
C ALA A 131 -4.39 2.19 -2.67
N HIS A 132 -5.45 2.23 -1.86
CA HIS A 132 -6.78 1.80 -2.26
C HIS A 132 -7.89 2.67 -1.67
N GLY A 133 -9.13 2.51 -2.20
CA GLY A 133 -10.27 3.34 -1.84
C GLY A 133 -10.67 3.30 -0.37
N GLY A 134 -10.46 2.17 0.31
CA GLY A 134 -10.72 2.02 1.74
C GLY A 134 -9.86 2.93 2.63
N ASP A 135 -8.68 3.30 2.16
CA ASP A 135 -7.74 4.14 2.89
C ASP A 135 -8.08 5.64 2.83
N HIS A 136 -8.90 6.09 1.87
CA HIS A 136 -9.12 7.51 1.56
C HIS A 136 -9.69 8.32 2.72
N VAL A 137 -10.48 7.70 3.57
CA VAL A 137 -11.11 8.37 4.72
C VAL A 137 -10.06 8.70 5.77
N LEU A 138 -9.15 7.76 6.03
CA LEU A 138 -8.20 7.83 7.12
C LEU A 138 -6.87 8.46 6.71
N TYR A 139 -6.35 8.10 5.51
CA TYR A 139 -5.02 8.49 5.05
C TYR A 139 -5.10 9.48 3.87
N PRO A 140 -4.87 10.80 4.11
CA PRO A 140 -4.89 11.80 3.04
C PRO A 140 -3.93 11.50 1.88
N ASP A 141 -2.79 10.87 2.20
CA ASP A 141 -1.74 10.49 1.25
C ASP A 141 -2.00 9.16 0.51
N CYS A 142 -3.25 8.65 0.59
CA CYS A 142 -3.79 7.58 -0.26
C CYS A 142 -4.88 8.07 -1.22
N ARG A 143 -5.30 9.34 -1.14
CA ARG A 143 -6.40 9.88 -1.95
C ARG A 143 -6.01 10.06 -3.42
N PRO A 144 -6.98 9.99 -4.35
CA PRO A 144 -6.72 10.19 -5.80
C PRO A 144 -6.00 11.48 -6.11
N GLU A 145 -6.39 12.59 -5.50
CA GLU A 145 -5.76 13.89 -5.68
C GLU A 145 -4.28 13.90 -5.28
N PHE A 146 -3.93 13.22 -4.17
CA PHE A 146 -2.54 13.09 -3.77
C PHE A 146 -1.74 12.30 -4.81
N VAL A 147 -2.27 11.16 -5.28
CA VAL A 147 -1.62 10.31 -6.27
C VAL A 147 -1.38 11.05 -7.58
N GLU A 148 -2.40 11.79 -8.05
CA GLU A 148 -2.30 12.61 -9.26
C GLU A 148 -1.20 13.67 -9.15
N ARG A 149 -1.17 14.42 -8.06
CA ARG A 149 -0.15 15.46 -7.83
C ARG A 149 1.25 14.88 -7.65
N MET A 150 1.40 13.79 -6.91
CA MET A 150 2.68 13.10 -6.79
C MET A 150 3.16 12.55 -8.14
N ASN A 151 2.26 12.02 -8.96
CA ASN A 151 2.59 11.55 -10.30
C ASN A 151 3.05 12.72 -11.21
N ALA A 152 2.41 13.88 -11.11
CA ALA A 152 2.82 15.07 -11.83
C ALA A 152 4.23 15.53 -11.41
N VAL A 153 4.52 15.55 -10.11
CA VAL A 153 5.86 15.87 -9.58
C VAL A 153 6.88 14.84 -10.06
N ALA A 154 6.60 13.56 -9.97
CA ALA A 154 7.50 12.49 -10.42
C ALA A 154 7.84 12.59 -11.92
N GLY A 155 6.89 13.07 -12.74
CA GLY A 155 7.06 13.26 -14.17
C GLY A 155 8.00 14.41 -14.56
N ILE A 156 8.28 15.35 -13.65
CA ILE A 156 9.10 16.53 -13.93
C ILE A 156 10.35 16.64 -13.04
N ALA A 157 10.44 15.84 -11.99
CA ALA A 157 11.52 15.94 -11.00
C ALA A 157 12.86 15.36 -11.46
N ASN A 158 12.87 14.61 -12.56
CA ASN A 158 14.04 13.91 -13.07
C ASN A 158 14.16 14.09 -14.58
N PHE A 159 15.34 13.86 -15.15
CA PHE A 159 15.54 13.91 -16.62
C PHE A 159 14.68 12.86 -17.34
N GLU A 160 14.63 11.65 -16.77
CA GLU A 160 13.72 10.62 -17.25
C GLU A 160 12.48 10.58 -16.36
N PRO A 161 11.27 10.77 -16.92
CA PRO A 161 10.05 10.79 -16.15
C PRO A 161 9.74 9.42 -15.53
N VAL A 162 9.31 9.44 -14.27
CA VAL A 162 8.83 8.24 -13.58
C VAL A 162 7.34 8.37 -13.36
N ARG A 163 6.59 7.32 -13.69
CA ARG A 163 5.15 7.25 -13.47
C ARG A 163 4.83 6.55 -12.15
N ILE A 164 3.98 7.14 -11.34
CA ILE A 164 3.38 6.47 -10.18
C ILE A 164 2.11 5.75 -10.62
N ASN A 165 1.99 4.49 -10.24
CA ASN A 165 0.84 3.64 -10.50
C ASN A 165 0.27 3.08 -9.19
N ALA A 166 -1.00 3.38 -8.92
CA ALA A 166 -1.76 2.81 -7.80
C ALA A 166 -2.96 2.04 -8.39
N PRO A 167 -2.78 0.75 -8.74
CA PRO A 167 -3.75 0.02 -9.56
C PRO A 167 -5.09 -0.20 -8.86
N TYR A 168 -5.14 -0.04 -7.55
CA TYR A 168 -6.35 -0.26 -6.74
C TYR A 168 -6.91 1.03 -6.11
N LEU A 169 -6.50 2.19 -6.62
CA LEU A 169 -6.87 3.49 -6.05
C LEU A 169 -8.40 3.69 -5.87
N GLY A 170 -9.20 3.16 -6.79
CA GLY A 170 -10.67 3.20 -6.72
C GLY A 170 -11.31 1.93 -6.17
N SER A 171 -10.53 0.97 -5.68
CA SER A 171 -11.00 -0.35 -5.26
C SER A 171 -11.09 -0.45 -3.74
N THR A 172 -11.90 -1.39 -3.24
CA THR A 172 -11.90 -1.79 -1.84
C THR A 172 -10.86 -2.89 -1.58
N LYS A 173 -10.54 -3.15 -0.32
CA LYS A 173 -9.69 -4.30 0.05
C LYS A 173 -10.30 -5.64 -0.37
N ALA A 174 -11.62 -5.74 -0.40
CA ALA A 174 -12.31 -6.93 -0.90
C ALA A 174 -12.08 -7.12 -2.42
N ASP A 175 -12.04 -6.04 -3.19
CA ASP A 175 -11.76 -6.11 -4.63
C ASP A 175 -10.30 -6.49 -4.90
N ILE A 176 -9.35 -5.98 -4.09
CA ILE A 176 -7.94 -6.38 -4.15
C ILE A 176 -7.78 -7.87 -3.91
N LEU A 177 -8.45 -8.38 -2.86
CA LEU A 177 -8.43 -9.80 -2.55
C LEU A 177 -9.07 -10.63 -3.66
N ALA A 178 -10.20 -10.19 -4.22
CA ALA A 178 -10.88 -10.86 -5.33
C ALA A 178 -9.94 -11.01 -6.54
N ASP A 179 -9.24 -9.95 -6.92
CA ASP A 179 -8.25 -9.97 -8.01
C ASP A 179 -7.10 -10.95 -7.69
N GLY A 180 -6.58 -10.90 -6.46
CA GLY A 180 -5.54 -11.83 -6.04
C GLY A 180 -5.98 -13.30 -6.04
N LEU A 181 -7.19 -13.60 -5.57
CA LEU A 181 -7.75 -14.95 -5.62
C LEU A 181 -7.95 -15.42 -7.07
N ALA A 182 -8.42 -14.54 -7.96
CA ALA A 182 -8.51 -14.82 -9.39
C ALA A 182 -7.15 -15.05 -10.04
N MET A 183 -6.11 -14.44 -9.49
CA MET A 183 -4.71 -14.73 -9.86
C MET A 183 -4.19 -16.04 -9.26
N GLY A 184 -4.91 -16.72 -8.39
CA GLY A 184 -4.48 -17.95 -7.71
C GLY A 184 -3.47 -17.68 -6.58
N LEU A 185 -3.46 -16.49 -5.99
CA LEU A 185 -2.52 -16.14 -4.94
C LEU A 185 -2.89 -16.78 -3.60
N ASP A 186 -1.87 -17.28 -2.89
CA ASP A 186 -1.99 -17.71 -1.50
C ASP A 186 -1.55 -16.56 -0.58
N TYR A 187 -2.45 -16.14 0.30
CA TYR A 187 -2.20 -15.06 1.26
C TYR A 187 -1.61 -15.54 2.60
N ALA A 188 -1.25 -16.82 2.73
CA ALA A 188 -0.58 -17.35 3.92
C ALA A 188 0.78 -16.68 4.18
N ASP A 189 1.47 -16.30 3.10
CA ASP A 189 2.75 -15.60 3.15
C ASP A 189 2.58 -14.07 3.09
N THR A 190 1.57 -13.52 3.79
CA THR A 190 1.37 -12.07 3.95
C THR A 190 1.15 -11.72 5.41
N TRP A 191 1.49 -10.50 5.83
CA TRP A 191 1.28 -10.03 7.19
C TRP A 191 0.55 -8.68 7.21
N THR A 192 -0.40 -8.52 8.14
CA THR A 192 -1.24 -7.32 8.19
C THR A 192 -1.36 -6.73 9.59
N CYS A 193 -1.19 -7.55 10.65
CA CYS A 193 -1.43 -7.14 12.02
C CYS A 193 -0.43 -6.09 12.51
N TYR A 194 -0.93 -4.96 13.01
CA TYR A 194 -0.10 -3.86 13.52
C TYR A 194 0.72 -4.22 14.78
N LEU A 195 0.36 -5.27 15.53
CA LEU A 195 1.09 -5.65 16.73
C LEU A 195 2.36 -6.48 16.47
N GLY A 196 2.55 -7.01 15.25
CA GLY A 196 3.77 -7.73 14.87
C GLY A 196 4.06 -9.00 15.70
N GLN A 197 3.07 -9.59 16.37
CA GLN A 197 3.21 -10.79 17.20
C GLN A 197 3.27 -12.06 16.35
N GLU A 198 3.44 -13.23 16.96
CA GLU A 198 3.47 -14.52 16.26
C GLU A 198 2.14 -14.83 15.57
N LEU A 199 1.02 -14.57 16.25
CA LEU A 199 -0.33 -14.65 15.69
C LEU A 199 -0.91 -13.25 15.51
N ALA A 200 -1.74 -13.08 14.49
CA ALA A 200 -2.45 -11.82 14.28
C ALA A 200 -3.48 -11.60 15.40
N CYS A 201 -3.60 -10.37 15.90
CA CYS A 201 -4.45 -10.10 17.06
C CYS A 201 -5.96 -10.28 16.80
N GLY A 202 -6.41 -10.10 15.54
CA GLY A 202 -7.81 -10.19 15.14
C GLY A 202 -8.68 -8.97 15.48
N ARG A 203 -8.15 -7.94 16.18
CA ARG A 203 -8.95 -6.81 16.72
C ARG A 203 -8.48 -5.45 16.24
N CYS A 204 -7.24 -5.25 15.83
CA CYS A 204 -6.82 -3.99 15.25
C CYS A 204 -7.53 -3.74 13.92
N GLY A 205 -7.64 -2.49 13.52
CA GLY A 205 -8.36 -2.10 12.30
C GLY A 205 -7.93 -2.90 11.07
N SER A 206 -6.62 -3.08 10.89
CA SER A 206 -6.07 -3.83 9.76
C SER A 206 -6.43 -5.33 9.76
N CYS A 207 -6.48 -5.99 10.94
CA CYS A 207 -6.95 -7.37 11.05
C CYS A 207 -8.44 -7.48 10.71
N ARG A 208 -9.26 -6.55 11.20
CA ARG A 208 -10.70 -6.55 10.95
C ARG A 208 -11.02 -6.34 9.48
N GLU A 209 -10.36 -5.38 8.85
CA GLU A 209 -10.52 -5.09 7.43
C GLU A 209 -10.10 -6.29 6.56
N ARG A 210 -8.97 -6.94 6.89
CA ARG A 210 -8.53 -8.16 6.21
C ARG A 210 -9.56 -9.28 6.34
N LEU A 211 -10.04 -9.57 7.53
CA LEU A 211 -11.05 -10.60 7.77
C LEU A 211 -12.37 -10.29 7.05
N ALA A 212 -12.78 -9.01 7.02
CA ALA A 212 -13.95 -8.57 6.27
C ALA A 212 -13.79 -8.78 4.76
N ALA A 213 -12.58 -8.51 4.21
CA ALA A 213 -12.29 -8.75 2.81
C ALA A 213 -12.38 -10.24 2.43
N PHE A 214 -11.84 -11.13 3.27
CA PHE A 214 -11.97 -12.58 3.07
C PHE A 214 -13.43 -13.04 3.14
N ALA A 215 -14.18 -12.57 4.14
CA ALA A 215 -15.59 -12.91 4.29
C ALA A 215 -16.43 -12.44 3.09
N ALA A 216 -16.19 -11.22 2.58
CA ALA A 216 -16.86 -10.67 1.41
C ALA A 216 -16.63 -11.48 0.13
N ASN A 217 -15.50 -12.20 0.06
CA ASN A 217 -15.15 -13.09 -1.05
C ASN A 217 -15.52 -14.56 -0.80
N GLY A 218 -16.22 -14.87 0.29
CA GLY A 218 -16.58 -16.26 0.66
C GLY A 218 -15.35 -17.15 0.93
N ALA A 219 -14.20 -16.56 1.23
CA ALA A 219 -12.94 -17.23 1.45
C ALA A 219 -12.57 -17.23 2.95
N THR A 220 -11.72 -18.17 3.34
CA THR A 220 -11.17 -18.23 4.70
C THR A 220 -9.76 -17.68 4.69
N ASP A 221 -9.47 -16.72 5.58
CA ASP A 221 -8.12 -16.19 5.74
C ASP A 221 -7.18 -17.28 6.28
N PRO A 222 -6.06 -17.56 5.62
CA PRO A 222 -5.10 -18.58 6.04
C PRO A 222 -4.28 -18.20 7.26
N LEU A 223 -4.27 -16.90 7.69
CA LEU A 223 -3.50 -16.49 8.87
C LEU A 223 -4.04 -17.09 10.17
N GLY A 224 -3.12 -17.37 11.11
CA GLY A 224 -3.43 -17.68 12.50
C GLY A 224 -3.79 -16.40 13.27
N TYR A 225 -4.85 -16.46 14.06
CA TYR A 225 -5.34 -15.35 14.89
C TYR A 225 -5.40 -15.72 16.37
N LEU A 226 -5.05 -14.79 17.27
CA LEU A 226 -5.28 -14.92 18.71
C LEU A 226 -6.79 -14.94 19.01
N GLN A 227 -7.54 -14.07 18.33
CA GLN A 227 -8.99 -14.01 18.37
C GLN A 227 -9.51 -13.83 16.96
N ARG A 228 -10.36 -14.74 16.47
CA ARG A 228 -11.13 -14.48 15.26
C ARG A 228 -12.45 -13.86 15.68
N PRO A 229 -12.72 -12.59 15.36
CA PRO A 229 -14.05 -12.06 15.57
C PRO A 229 -15.03 -12.88 14.73
N VAL A 230 -16.15 -13.24 15.35
CA VAL A 230 -17.27 -13.84 14.63
C VAL A 230 -17.74 -12.79 13.64
N PRO A 231 -17.84 -13.08 12.33
CA PRO A 231 -18.37 -12.12 11.38
C PRO A 231 -19.75 -11.66 11.86
N ALA A 232 -19.92 -10.33 12.02
CA ALA A 232 -21.26 -9.80 12.12
C ALA A 232 -21.99 -10.21 10.83
N ALA A 233 -23.15 -10.88 10.95
CA ALA A 233 -23.92 -11.34 9.81
C ALA A 233 -24.09 -10.19 8.81
N THR A 234 -23.52 -10.40 7.61
CA THR A 234 -23.65 -9.62 6.38
C THR A 234 -24.29 -8.22 6.52
N ALA A 235 -23.45 -7.22 6.79
CA ALA A 235 -23.84 -5.85 6.51
C ALA A 235 -23.91 -5.71 4.97
N GLN A 236 -25.10 -5.37 4.48
CA GLN A 236 -25.41 -5.13 3.07
C GLN A 236 -24.38 -4.16 2.47
N ARG A 237 -23.93 -4.42 1.26
CA ARG A 237 -23.11 -3.50 0.45
C ARG A 237 -23.76 -2.10 0.49
N PRO A 238 -23.05 -1.03 0.88
CA PRO A 238 -23.59 0.30 0.64
C PRO A 238 -23.68 0.48 -0.88
N GLU A 239 -24.87 0.86 -1.35
CA GLU A 239 -25.07 1.31 -2.73
C GLU A 239 -24.07 2.44 -3.01
N THR A 240 -23.36 2.32 -4.12
CA THR A 240 -22.45 3.34 -4.63
C THR A 240 -23.22 4.64 -4.82
N ALA A 241 -23.07 5.56 -3.85
CA ALA A 241 -23.54 6.92 -4.02
C ALA A 241 -22.76 7.55 -5.18
N ALA A 242 -23.46 7.92 -6.23
CA ALA A 242 -22.91 8.65 -7.36
C ALA A 242 -22.23 9.93 -6.84
N ILE A 243 -20.93 10.04 -7.06
CA ILE A 243 -20.17 11.23 -6.73
C ILE A 243 -20.63 12.33 -7.69
N GLN A 244 -21.44 13.28 -7.18
CA GLN A 244 -21.69 14.52 -7.88
C GLN A 244 -20.38 15.31 -7.94
N GLN A 245 -19.95 15.60 -9.15
CA GLN A 245 -18.78 16.47 -9.39
C GLN A 245 -19.14 17.89 -8.89
N PRO A 246 -18.27 18.54 -8.08
CA PRO A 246 -18.43 19.96 -7.80
C PRO A 246 -18.10 20.75 -9.07
N GLU A 247 -19.04 21.63 -9.46
CA GLU A 247 -18.85 22.60 -10.53
C GLU A 247 -17.63 23.47 -10.23
N ALA A 248 -16.73 23.57 -11.22
CA ALA A 248 -15.53 24.39 -11.17
C ALA A 248 -15.91 25.89 -11.22
N GLY A 249 -16.05 26.50 -10.06
CA GLY A 249 -16.09 27.95 -9.90
C GLY A 249 -14.68 28.52 -9.73
N PHE A 250 -13.93 28.68 -10.80
CA PHE A 250 -12.68 29.46 -10.80
C PHE A 250 -13.05 30.94 -10.92
N GLN A 251 -13.05 31.66 -9.81
CA GLN A 251 -13.12 33.13 -9.84
C GLN A 251 -11.69 33.69 -9.91
N ASP A 252 -11.34 34.21 -11.09
CA ASP A 252 -10.22 35.12 -11.28
C ASP A 252 -10.34 36.32 -10.32
N ARG A 253 -9.40 36.47 -9.41
CA ARG A 253 -9.13 37.76 -8.78
C ARG A 253 -7.77 38.24 -9.26
N HIS A 254 -7.76 38.92 -10.39
CA HIS A 254 -6.81 40.01 -10.64
C HIS A 254 -7.37 41.21 -9.90
N ASP A 255 -6.60 41.77 -8.93
CA ASP A 255 -6.40 43.20 -8.76
C ASP A 255 -5.44 43.46 -7.60
N VAL A 256 -4.44 44.31 -7.96
CA VAL A 256 -3.43 45.08 -7.22
C VAL A 256 -2.13 44.37 -6.93
#